data_f3cc4fbc3eeb654aef4d9ce4154835d7
#
_entry.id   f3cc4fbc3eeb654aef4d9ce4154835d7
#
_cell.length_a   1.000
_cell.length_b   1.000
_cell.length_c   1.000
_cell.angle_alpha   90.00
_cell.angle_beta   90.00
_cell.angle_gamma   90.00
#
_symmetry.space_group_name_H-M   'P 1'
#
loop_
_entity.id
_entity.type
_entity.pdbx_description
1 polymer ?
#
loop_
_entity_poly.entity_id
_entity_poly.type
_entity_poly.pdbx_seq_one_letter_code
_entity_poly.pdbx_strand_id
1 'polypeptide(L)'
;MDDRFTGCDWFAVVSHVGLAHYELAAKELERQRYRVLAPLCRKERRHAGKTETVTKPLFDRYLFAGVHPGQSFRPIVNTRGVAFVVRGISGAPCRVPPAALRCIQDRCDADGGVVDFTPAKRKVRDIQWQKDQPVRIVAGPFTDFVGLFAGASKDVVRVVLDLFGRETPLALDAQDVEPVGPVLAQHAA
;
A
#
# COMPACT_ATOMS: atom_id res chain seq x y z
N MET A 1 -20.60 -17.02 -11.66
CA MET A 1 -19.34 -16.26 -11.40
C MET A 1 -18.19 -17.20 -11.70
N ASP A 2 -17.48 -16.93 -12.77
CA ASP A 2 -16.33 -17.75 -13.16
C ASP A 2 -15.16 -17.36 -12.22
N ASP A 3 -14.95 -18.22 -11.20
CA ASP A 3 -13.88 -17.98 -10.23
C ASP A 3 -12.53 -18.29 -10.91
N ARG A 4 -11.85 -17.24 -11.39
CA ARG A 4 -10.55 -17.32 -12.07
C ARG A 4 -9.47 -18.04 -11.27
N PHE A 5 -9.68 -18.26 -9.98
CA PHE A 5 -8.72 -18.93 -9.10
C PHE A 5 -9.00 -20.43 -8.92
N THR A 6 -10.18 -20.92 -9.33
CA THR A 6 -10.51 -22.35 -9.28
C THR A 6 -9.93 -23.09 -10.49
N GLY A 7 -9.71 -24.39 -10.33
CA GLY A 7 -9.20 -25.26 -11.39
C GLY A 7 -7.72 -25.09 -11.73
N CYS A 8 -6.94 -24.41 -10.88
CA CYS A 8 -5.49 -24.27 -11.01
C CYS A 8 -4.80 -24.47 -9.67
N ASP A 9 -3.60 -25.03 -9.71
CA ASP A 9 -2.64 -24.94 -8.60
C ASP A 9 -1.88 -23.63 -8.70
N TRP A 10 -1.91 -22.81 -7.65
CA TRP A 10 -1.25 -21.51 -7.65
C TRP A 10 0.06 -21.53 -6.89
N PHE A 11 1.07 -20.85 -7.44
CA PHE A 11 2.41 -20.80 -6.91
C PHE A 11 2.91 -19.37 -6.80
N ALA A 12 3.67 -19.09 -5.73
CA ALA A 12 4.35 -17.82 -5.56
C ALA A 12 5.64 -17.78 -6.40
N VAL A 13 5.74 -16.75 -7.23
CA VAL A 13 6.85 -16.52 -8.16
C VAL A 13 7.50 -15.19 -7.83
N VAL A 14 8.81 -15.11 -7.88
CA VAL A 14 9.58 -13.89 -7.63
C VAL A 14 10.22 -13.41 -8.92
N SER A 15 9.97 -12.16 -9.29
CA SER A 15 10.61 -11.52 -10.45
C SER A 15 12.03 -11.03 -10.13
N HIS A 16 12.79 -10.72 -11.17
CA HIS A 16 13.98 -9.89 -11.01
C HIS A 16 13.62 -8.48 -10.49
N VAL A 17 14.60 -7.75 -10.01
CA VAL A 17 14.40 -6.42 -9.40
C VAL A 17 13.89 -5.42 -10.44
N GLY A 18 12.91 -4.61 -10.04
CA GLY A 18 12.36 -3.51 -10.83
C GLY A 18 11.02 -3.84 -11.48
N LEU A 19 10.19 -2.80 -11.63
CA LEU A 19 8.84 -2.91 -12.19
C LEU A 19 8.84 -3.51 -13.60
N ALA A 20 9.80 -3.12 -14.45
CA ALA A 20 9.90 -3.64 -15.81
C ALA A 20 10.09 -5.18 -15.86
N HIS A 21 10.89 -5.74 -14.94
CA HIS A 21 11.06 -7.19 -14.87
C HIS A 21 9.82 -7.89 -14.29
N TYR A 22 9.13 -7.24 -13.37
CA TYR A 22 7.87 -7.76 -12.82
C TYR A 22 6.79 -7.86 -13.90
N GLU A 23 6.59 -6.80 -14.68
CA GLU A 23 5.65 -6.77 -15.80
C GLU A 23 6.06 -7.75 -16.90
N LEU A 24 7.36 -7.85 -17.19
CA LEU A 24 7.89 -8.82 -18.15
C LEU A 24 7.58 -10.25 -17.71
N ALA A 25 7.81 -10.58 -16.43
CA ALA A 25 7.51 -11.91 -15.89
C ALA A 25 6.02 -12.24 -16.02
N ALA A 26 5.14 -11.31 -15.66
CA ALA A 26 3.69 -11.49 -15.80
C ALA A 26 3.30 -11.76 -17.24
N LYS A 27 3.73 -10.90 -18.18
CA LYS A 27 3.43 -11.02 -19.61
C LYS A 27 3.96 -12.33 -20.23
N GLU A 28 5.18 -12.73 -19.87
CA GLU A 28 5.77 -13.95 -20.43
C GLU A 28 5.13 -15.22 -19.88
N LEU A 29 4.67 -15.21 -18.62
CA LEU A 29 3.88 -16.30 -18.05
C LEU A 29 2.50 -16.41 -18.73
N GLU A 30 1.81 -15.29 -18.95
CA GLU A 30 0.53 -15.27 -19.69
C GLU A 30 0.69 -15.76 -21.12
N ARG A 31 1.78 -15.38 -21.82
CA ARG A 31 2.10 -15.88 -23.16
C ARG A 31 2.25 -17.40 -23.19
N GLN A 32 2.74 -17.99 -22.09
CA GLN A 32 2.85 -19.45 -21.91
C GLN A 32 1.54 -20.09 -21.42
N ARG A 33 0.42 -19.33 -21.40
CA ARG A 33 -0.91 -19.77 -20.99
C ARG A 33 -1.03 -20.13 -19.50
N TYR A 34 -0.14 -19.62 -18.65
CA TYR A 34 -0.40 -19.64 -17.21
C TYR A 34 -1.41 -18.55 -16.86
N ARG A 35 -2.27 -18.82 -15.87
CA ARG A 35 -3.02 -17.75 -15.23
C ARG A 35 -2.07 -16.92 -14.37
N VAL A 36 -2.19 -15.61 -14.39
CA VAL A 36 -1.29 -14.74 -13.63
C VAL A 36 -2.11 -13.79 -12.75
N LEU A 37 -1.67 -13.62 -11.52
CA LEU A 37 -2.07 -12.52 -10.65
C LEU A 37 -0.82 -11.75 -10.27
N ALA A 38 -0.69 -10.54 -10.80
CA ALA A 38 0.44 -9.64 -10.57
C ALA A 38 -0.09 -8.31 -9.98
N PRO A 39 -0.45 -8.30 -8.69
CA PRO A 39 -1.12 -7.16 -8.09
C PRO A 39 -0.17 -5.98 -7.94
N LEU A 40 -0.69 -4.79 -8.27
CA LEU A 40 0.01 -3.52 -8.16
C LEU A 40 -0.60 -2.67 -7.04
N CYS A 41 0.20 -1.78 -6.50
CA CYS A 41 -0.28 -0.73 -5.61
C CYS A 41 0.22 0.64 -6.04
N ARG A 42 -0.58 1.65 -5.73
CA ARG A 42 -0.26 3.06 -5.90
C ARG A 42 0.04 3.66 -4.54
N LYS A 43 1.13 4.38 -4.43
CA LYS A 43 1.46 5.10 -3.21
C LYS A 43 2.25 6.37 -3.49
N GLU A 44 2.22 7.30 -2.57
CA GLU A 44 3.05 8.48 -2.62
C GLU A 44 4.50 8.16 -2.25
N ARG A 45 5.41 8.75 -3.02
CA ARG A 45 6.84 8.77 -2.74
C ARG A 45 7.30 10.21 -2.65
N ARG A 46 7.95 10.55 -1.56
CA ARG A 46 8.58 11.87 -1.38
C ARG A 46 10.04 11.78 -1.80
N HIS A 47 10.42 12.60 -2.78
CA HIS A 47 11.81 12.69 -3.24
C HIS A 47 12.14 14.16 -3.51
N ALA A 48 13.28 14.65 -2.96
CA ALA A 48 13.74 16.03 -3.14
C ALA A 48 12.68 17.10 -2.86
N GLY A 49 11.85 16.90 -1.82
CA GLY A 49 10.78 17.84 -1.45
C GLY A 49 9.53 17.80 -2.33
N LYS A 50 9.48 16.95 -3.35
CA LYS A 50 8.32 16.72 -4.19
C LYS A 50 7.66 15.40 -3.84
N THR A 51 6.32 15.40 -3.82
CA THR A 51 5.52 14.18 -3.66
C THR A 51 5.04 13.74 -5.04
N GLU A 52 5.34 12.52 -5.42
CA GLU A 52 4.90 11.90 -6.67
C GLU A 52 4.15 10.61 -6.36
N THR A 53 3.13 10.31 -7.14
CA THR A 53 2.41 9.05 -7.06
C THR A 53 3.15 8.01 -7.90
N VAL A 54 3.58 6.92 -7.27
CA VAL A 54 4.29 5.84 -7.94
C VAL A 54 3.48 4.55 -7.89
N THR A 55 3.46 3.81 -9.00
CA THR A 55 2.90 2.47 -9.07
C THR A 55 4.02 1.45 -8.91
N LYS A 56 3.79 0.44 -8.09
CA LYS A 56 4.74 -0.63 -7.86
C LYS A 56 4.03 -1.94 -7.53
N PRO A 57 4.72 -3.09 -7.60
CA PRO A 57 4.14 -4.35 -7.14
C PRO A 57 3.66 -4.26 -5.69
N LEU A 58 2.47 -4.82 -5.41
CA LEU A 58 1.86 -4.82 -4.08
C LEU A 58 2.74 -5.56 -3.05
N PHE A 59 3.32 -6.67 -3.46
CA PHE A 59 4.18 -7.53 -2.63
C PHE A 59 5.64 -7.51 -3.10
N ASP A 60 6.21 -6.34 -3.33
CA ASP A 60 7.56 -6.14 -3.85
C ASP A 60 7.75 -6.84 -5.20
N ARG A 61 8.37 -8.01 -5.24
CA ARG A 61 8.66 -8.76 -6.48
C ARG A 61 7.79 -10.00 -6.66
N TYR A 62 6.86 -10.25 -5.72
CA TYR A 62 6.04 -11.46 -5.76
C TYR A 62 4.83 -11.28 -6.68
N LEU A 63 4.66 -12.24 -7.59
CA LEU A 63 3.47 -12.47 -8.39
C LEU A 63 3.05 -13.94 -8.27
N PHE A 64 1.89 -14.27 -8.75
CA PHE A 64 1.32 -15.59 -8.59
C PHE A 64 0.99 -16.20 -9.94
N ALA A 65 1.44 -17.45 -10.15
CA ALA A 65 1.20 -18.21 -11.37
C ALA A 65 0.29 -19.40 -11.09
N GLY A 66 -0.81 -19.50 -11.82
CA GLY A 66 -1.75 -20.60 -11.79
C GLY A 66 -1.47 -21.59 -12.89
N VAL A 67 -1.25 -22.84 -12.50
CA VAL A 67 -0.94 -23.98 -13.38
C VAL A 67 -2.18 -24.84 -13.51
N HIS A 68 -2.68 -25.02 -14.73
CA HIS A 68 -3.83 -25.88 -15.01
C HIS A 68 -3.49 -27.37 -14.83
N PRO A 69 -4.48 -28.23 -14.54
CA PRO A 69 -4.30 -29.67 -14.57
C PRO A 69 -3.71 -30.12 -15.91
N GLY A 70 -2.65 -30.92 -15.85
CA GLY A 70 -1.95 -31.38 -17.06
C GLY A 70 -0.93 -30.39 -17.65
N GLN A 71 -0.88 -29.14 -17.20
CA GLN A 71 0.15 -28.19 -17.60
C GLN A 71 1.45 -28.41 -16.83
N SER A 72 2.58 -28.33 -17.53
CA SER A 72 3.88 -28.46 -16.88
C SER A 72 4.22 -27.22 -16.04
N PHE A 73 4.72 -27.42 -14.83
CA PHE A 73 5.25 -26.36 -13.96
C PHE A 73 6.67 -25.89 -14.37
N ARG A 74 7.46 -26.79 -15.00
CA ARG A 74 8.89 -26.53 -15.26
C ARG A 74 9.20 -25.24 -16.03
N PRO A 75 8.45 -24.83 -17.06
CA PRO A 75 8.75 -23.60 -17.80
C PRO A 75 8.76 -22.34 -16.96
N ILE A 76 7.98 -22.29 -15.86
CA ILE A 76 7.88 -21.11 -15.01
C ILE A 76 9.25 -20.66 -14.52
N VAL A 77 10.09 -21.61 -14.10
CA VAL A 77 11.42 -21.33 -13.53
C VAL A 77 12.37 -20.67 -14.53
N ASN A 78 12.18 -20.96 -15.83
CA ASN A 78 13.01 -20.46 -16.93
C ASN A 78 12.34 -19.30 -17.69
N THR A 79 11.23 -18.76 -17.17
CA THR A 79 10.51 -17.66 -17.83
C THR A 79 11.30 -16.35 -17.66
N ARG A 80 11.42 -15.58 -18.74
CA ARG A 80 12.07 -14.27 -18.70
C ARG A 80 11.38 -13.35 -17.70
N GLY A 81 12.16 -12.65 -16.88
CA GLY A 81 11.66 -11.80 -15.81
C GLY A 81 11.48 -12.54 -14.49
N VAL A 82 11.38 -13.87 -14.47
CA VAL A 82 11.32 -14.70 -13.26
C VAL A 82 12.73 -14.92 -12.72
N ALA A 83 12.93 -14.63 -11.44
CA ALA A 83 14.18 -14.91 -10.73
C ALA A 83 14.16 -16.33 -10.12
N PHE A 84 13.08 -16.67 -9.44
CA PHE A 84 12.86 -18.00 -8.88
C PHE A 84 11.40 -18.22 -8.48
N VAL A 85 11.07 -19.47 -8.19
CA VAL A 85 9.78 -19.86 -7.59
C VAL A 85 10.01 -20.16 -6.11
N VAL A 86 9.14 -19.66 -5.26
CA VAL A 86 9.21 -19.87 -3.81
C VAL A 86 9.05 -21.37 -3.51
N ARG A 87 9.91 -21.89 -2.67
CA ARG A 87 9.90 -23.30 -2.25
C ARG A 87 9.70 -23.38 -0.74
N GLY A 88 8.96 -24.38 -0.32
CA GLY A 88 8.81 -24.72 1.09
C GLY A 88 10.04 -25.46 1.65
N ILE A 89 9.98 -25.81 2.91
CA ILE A 89 11.06 -26.53 3.64
C ILE A 89 11.41 -27.86 2.96
N SER A 90 10.42 -28.53 2.36
CA SER A 90 10.61 -29.78 1.60
C SER A 90 11.27 -29.59 0.24
N GLY A 91 11.59 -28.37 -0.18
CA GLY A 91 12.07 -28.04 -1.53
C GLY A 91 10.98 -28.03 -2.62
N ALA A 92 9.76 -28.41 -2.30
CA ALA A 92 8.63 -28.33 -3.23
C ALA A 92 8.17 -26.88 -3.42
N PRO A 93 7.64 -26.52 -4.62
CA PRO A 93 7.06 -25.21 -4.84
C PRO A 93 5.96 -24.87 -3.85
N CYS A 94 6.00 -23.66 -3.30
CA CYS A 94 5.03 -23.20 -2.32
C CYS A 94 3.68 -22.92 -3.00
N ARG A 95 2.65 -23.68 -2.64
CA ARG A 95 1.28 -23.47 -3.11
C ARG A 95 0.62 -22.33 -2.34
N VAL A 96 -0.14 -21.54 -3.07
CA VAL A 96 -0.91 -20.41 -2.51
C VAL A 96 -2.40 -20.77 -2.55
N PRO A 97 -3.11 -20.70 -1.41
CA PRO A 97 -4.53 -20.99 -1.38
C PRO A 97 -5.32 -20.03 -2.29
N PRO A 98 -6.25 -20.51 -3.13
CA PRO A 98 -7.10 -19.66 -3.97
C PRO A 98 -7.87 -18.60 -3.19
N ALA A 99 -8.27 -18.88 -1.96
CA ALA A 99 -8.96 -17.93 -1.10
C ALA A 99 -8.12 -16.68 -0.80
N ALA A 100 -6.82 -16.83 -0.57
CA ALA A 100 -5.92 -15.71 -0.35
C ALA A 100 -5.79 -14.82 -1.60
N LEU A 101 -5.74 -15.44 -2.79
CA LEU A 101 -5.66 -14.73 -4.06
C LEU A 101 -6.95 -13.97 -4.37
N ARG A 102 -8.11 -14.54 -4.00
CA ARG A 102 -9.40 -13.84 -4.10
C ARG A 102 -9.41 -12.58 -3.26
N CYS A 103 -9.04 -12.66 -2.00
CA CYS A 103 -8.97 -11.48 -1.13
C CYS A 103 -8.08 -10.37 -1.71
N ILE A 104 -6.96 -10.73 -2.34
CA ILE A 104 -6.06 -9.78 -3.01
C ILE A 104 -6.76 -9.16 -4.23
N GLN A 105 -7.39 -9.99 -5.06
CA GLN A 105 -8.10 -9.52 -6.26
C GLN A 105 -9.27 -8.61 -5.90
N ASP A 106 -10.09 -9.02 -4.93
CA ASP A 106 -11.25 -8.23 -4.46
C ASP A 106 -10.79 -6.85 -3.97
N ARG A 107 -9.64 -6.79 -3.30
CA ARG A 107 -9.05 -5.51 -2.89
C ARG A 107 -8.58 -4.67 -4.08
N CYS A 108 -7.94 -5.30 -5.06
CA CYS A 108 -7.53 -4.60 -6.28
C CYS A 108 -8.76 -4.06 -7.03
N ASP A 109 -9.82 -4.86 -7.15
CA ASP A 109 -11.04 -4.49 -7.88
C ASP A 109 -11.79 -3.35 -7.17
N ALA A 110 -11.83 -3.35 -5.83
CA ALA A 110 -12.42 -2.27 -5.04
C ALA A 110 -11.73 -0.92 -5.26
N ASP A 111 -10.43 -0.94 -5.53
CA ASP A 111 -9.61 0.26 -5.76
C ASP A 111 -9.39 0.54 -7.27
N GLY A 112 -10.18 -0.06 -8.16
CA GLY A 112 -10.11 0.16 -9.61
C GLY A 112 -8.95 -0.55 -10.32
N GLY A 113 -8.54 -1.73 -9.83
CA GLY A 113 -7.53 -2.60 -10.43
C GLY A 113 -6.12 -2.47 -9.84
N VAL A 114 -5.87 -1.42 -9.07
CA VAL A 114 -4.58 -1.17 -8.40
C VAL A 114 -4.88 -0.74 -6.96
N VAL A 115 -4.35 -1.47 -5.97
CA VAL A 115 -4.57 -1.11 -4.57
C VAL A 115 -4.04 0.29 -4.29
N ASP A 116 -4.91 1.18 -3.83
CA ASP A 116 -4.55 2.57 -3.61
C ASP A 116 -4.18 2.83 -2.15
N PHE A 117 -2.88 3.07 -1.90
CA PHE A 117 -2.34 3.51 -0.62
C PHE A 117 -2.00 5.01 -0.64
N THR A 118 -2.42 5.74 -1.68
CA THR A 118 -2.29 7.19 -1.60
C THR A 118 -3.21 7.66 -0.48
N PRO A 119 -2.71 8.50 0.45
CA PRO A 119 -3.58 9.11 1.44
C PRO A 119 -4.72 9.78 0.68
N ALA A 120 -5.97 9.44 1.01
CA ALA A 120 -7.08 10.23 0.49
C ALA A 120 -6.69 11.68 0.74
N LYS A 121 -6.61 12.50 -0.32
CA LYS A 121 -6.45 13.94 -0.15
C LYS A 121 -7.65 14.37 0.68
N ARG A 122 -7.54 14.25 1.99
CA ARG A 122 -8.45 14.94 2.90
C ARG A 122 -8.29 16.38 2.44
N LYS A 123 -9.35 16.94 1.84
CA LYS A 123 -9.42 18.38 1.65
C LYS A 123 -8.97 18.91 2.98
N VAL A 124 -7.82 19.62 3.00
CA VAL A 124 -7.43 20.40 4.16
C VAL A 124 -8.67 21.25 4.37
N ARG A 125 -9.54 20.81 5.28
CA ARG A 125 -10.63 21.65 5.72
C ARG A 125 -9.89 22.88 6.15
N ASP A 126 -10.40 24.06 5.80
CA ASP A 126 -9.97 25.31 6.40
C ASP A 126 -10.23 25.20 7.91
N ILE A 127 -9.42 24.40 8.59
CA ILE A 127 -9.46 24.23 10.02
C ILE A 127 -8.78 25.49 10.54
N GLN A 128 -9.58 26.39 11.09
CA GLN A 128 -9.04 27.52 11.82
C GLN A 128 -8.41 26.98 13.12
N TRP A 129 -7.12 26.73 13.05
CA TRP A 129 -6.33 26.28 14.17
C TRP A 129 -6.22 27.40 15.20
N GLN A 130 -6.58 27.11 16.43
CA GLN A 130 -6.36 28.03 17.56
C GLN A 130 -5.08 27.62 18.29
N LYS A 131 -4.27 28.62 18.69
CA LYS A 131 -3.09 28.38 19.51
C LYS A 131 -3.50 27.66 20.81
N ASP A 132 -2.70 26.69 21.21
CA ASP A 132 -2.92 25.85 22.39
C ASP A 132 -4.18 24.97 22.35
N GLN A 133 -4.80 24.85 21.18
CA GLN A 133 -5.91 23.93 20.97
C GLN A 133 -5.40 22.48 21.09
N PRO A 134 -6.11 21.60 21.83
CA PRO A 134 -5.77 20.19 21.86
C PRO A 134 -6.01 19.54 20.49
N VAL A 135 -5.01 18.80 20.03
CA VAL A 135 -5.01 18.09 18.74
C VAL A 135 -4.57 16.66 18.94
N ARG A 136 -5.18 15.75 18.20
CA ARG A 136 -4.82 14.33 18.18
C ARG A 136 -4.03 14.04 16.93
N ILE A 137 -2.96 13.27 17.09
CA ILE A 137 -2.19 12.73 15.95
C ILE A 137 -2.88 11.47 15.47
N VAL A 138 -3.20 11.41 14.17
CA VAL A 138 -3.98 10.29 13.56
C VAL A 138 -3.12 9.38 12.69
N ALA A 139 -1.85 9.72 12.46
CA ALA A 139 -0.93 8.89 11.70
C ALA A 139 0.52 9.04 12.16
N GLY A 140 1.35 8.03 11.87
CA GLY A 140 2.78 8.02 12.22
C GLY A 140 3.09 7.39 13.58
N PRO A 141 4.35 7.53 14.06
CA PRO A 141 4.82 6.87 15.28
C PRO A 141 4.19 7.41 16.57
N PHE A 142 3.51 8.55 16.50
CA PHE A 142 2.83 9.19 17.63
C PHE A 142 1.30 9.14 17.48
N THR A 143 0.78 8.20 16.71
CA THR A 143 -0.67 8.00 16.55
C THR A 143 -1.36 7.86 17.90
N ASP A 144 -2.55 8.48 18.04
CA ASP A 144 -3.38 8.57 19.24
C ASP A 144 -2.83 9.46 20.36
N PHE A 145 -1.65 10.02 20.23
CA PHE A 145 -1.19 11.04 21.17
C PHE A 145 -1.97 12.34 20.99
N VAL A 146 -2.24 13.00 22.10
CA VAL A 146 -2.85 14.32 22.15
C VAL A 146 -1.79 15.34 22.55
N GLY A 147 -1.68 16.41 21.78
CA GLY A 147 -0.77 17.51 22.02
C GLY A 147 -1.47 18.86 21.87
N LEU A 148 -0.72 19.94 22.03
CA LEU A 148 -1.19 21.30 21.85
C LEU A 148 -0.72 21.87 20.52
N PHE A 149 -1.62 22.50 19.78
CA PHE A 149 -1.30 23.18 18.54
C PHE A 149 -0.44 24.43 18.82
N ALA A 150 0.75 24.49 18.23
CA ALA A 150 1.70 25.60 18.42
C ALA A 150 1.85 26.50 17.18
N GLY A 151 1.30 26.10 16.03
CA GLY A 151 1.33 26.89 14.81
C GLY A 151 1.26 26.02 13.55
N ALA A 152 0.94 26.63 12.41
CA ALA A 152 0.92 25.97 11.11
C ALA A 152 1.66 26.81 10.08
N SER A 153 2.26 26.15 9.09
CA SER A 153 2.85 26.77 7.91
C SER A 153 2.60 25.88 6.70
N LYS A 154 1.77 26.33 5.77
CA LYS A 154 1.31 25.53 4.61
C LYS A 154 0.72 24.19 5.07
N ASP A 155 1.39 23.09 4.73
CA ASP A 155 0.96 21.74 5.01
C ASP A 155 1.54 21.16 6.31
N VAL A 156 2.29 21.96 7.09
CA VAL A 156 2.96 21.52 8.32
C VAL A 156 2.31 22.16 9.54
N VAL A 157 1.91 21.30 10.46
CA VAL A 157 1.37 21.69 11.78
C VAL A 157 2.44 21.40 12.84
N ARG A 158 2.68 22.37 13.71
CA ARG A 158 3.53 22.19 14.89
C ARG A 158 2.66 21.83 16.09
N VAL A 159 2.96 20.69 16.69
CA VAL A 159 2.27 20.17 17.87
C VAL A 159 3.30 20.01 18.98
N VAL A 160 2.95 20.45 20.18
CA VAL A 160 3.76 20.21 21.38
C VAL A 160 3.16 19.04 22.13
N LEU A 161 3.93 17.96 22.27
CA LEU A 161 3.57 16.82 23.11
C LEU A 161 4.27 16.92 24.47
N ASP A 162 3.57 16.54 25.54
CA ASP A 162 4.23 16.21 26.80
C ASP A 162 4.68 14.74 26.76
N LEU A 163 5.97 14.53 26.60
CA LEU A 163 6.58 13.21 26.65
C LEU A 163 7.42 13.11 27.94
N PHE A 164 6.91 12.35 28.91
CA PHE A 164 7.60 12.10 30.19
C PHE A 164 7.92 13.38 30.98
N GLY A 165 6.97 14.33 30.98
CA GLY A 165 7.16 15.63 31.69
C GLY A 165 8.05 16.63 30.95
N ARG A 166 8.28 16.41 29.62
CA ARG A 166 9.03 17.34 28.77
C ARG A 166 8.19 17.75 27.57
N GLU A 167 8.07 19.03 27.36
CA GLU A 167 7.47 19.60 26.17
C GLU A 167 8.36 19.31 24.95
N THR A 168 7.85 18.50 24.02
CA THR A 168 8.56 18.10 22.81
C THR A 168 7.83 18.65 21.59
N PRO A 169 8.38 19.64 20.88
CA PRO A 169 7.78 20.16 19.66
C PRO A 169 7.98 19.17 18.49
N LEU A 170 6.89 18.83 17.81
CA LEU A 170 6.86 18.01 16.61
C LEU A 170 6.33 18.81 15.43
N ALA A 171 6.92 18.59 14.27
CA ALA A 171 6.41 19.09 12.99
C ALA A 171 5.76 17.91 12.26
N LEU A 172 4.45 17.97 12.05
CA LEU A 172 3.63 16.93 11.45
C LEU A 172 2.96 17.47 10.19
N ASP A 173 2.56 16.59 9.31
CA ASP A 173 1.72 16.97 8.18
C ASP A 173 0.33 17.33 8.70
N ALA A 174 -0.29 18.37 8.14
CA ALA A 174 -1.61 18.84 8.57
C ALA A 174 -2.71 17.77 8.43
N GLN A 175 -2.52 16.81 7.51
CA GLN A 175 -3.43 15.68 7.34
C GLN A 175 -3.31 14.63 8.45
N ASP A 176 -2.20 14.61 9.18
CA ASP A 176 -1.92 13.64 10.25
C ASP A 176 -2.36 14.14 11.63
N VAL A 177 -3.06 15.28 11.67
CA VAL A 177 -3.51 15.92 12.93
C VAL A 177 -4.99 16.29 12.83
N GLU A 178 -5.76 15.99 13.88
CA GLU A 178 -7.17 16.34 14.01
C GLU A 178 -7.41 17.13 15.31
N PRO A 179 -8.28 18.18 15.29
CA PRO A 179 -8.64 18.90 16.50
C PRO A 179 -9.43 17.97 17.44
N VAL A 180 -9.12 18.02 18.72
CA VAL A 180 -9.90 17.34 19.76
C VAL A 180 -10.94 18.32 20.31
N GLY A 181 -12.22 18.06 20.02
CA GLY A 181 -13.33 18.89 20.51
C GLY A 181 -14.23 19.42 19.38
N PRO A 182 -15.37 20.05 19.73
CA PRO A 182 -16.28 20.56 18.73
C PRO A 182 -15.63 21.69 17.94
N VAL A 183 -15.56 21.51 16.62
CA VAL A 183 -15.23 22.58 15.69
C VAL A 183 -16.37 23.60 15.79
N LEU A 184 -16.13 24.75 16.45
CA LEU A 184 -17.06 25.86 16.41
C LEU A 184 -17.13 26.36 14.97
N ALA A 185 -18.14 25.89 14.24
CA ALA A 185 -18.52 26.48 12.97
C ALA A 185 -19.06 27.90 13.25
N GLN A 186 -18.20 28.91 13.12
CA GLN A 186 -18.68 30.27 13.08
C GLN A 186 -19.39 30.45 11.73
N HIS A 187 -20.73 30.56 11.79
CA HIS A 187 -21.53 31.07 10.70
C HIS A 187 -21.06 32.50 10.41
N ALA A 188 -20.54 32.71 9.22
CA ALA A 188 -20.40 34.06 8.69
C ALA A 188 -21.79 34.61 8.49
N ALA A 189 -22.07 35.70 9.19
CA ALA A 189 -23.18 36.63 8.89
C ALA A 189 -22.80 37.51 7.69
#